data_0c74b7d419020e22637ebefc73db07a1
#
_entry.id   0c74b7d419020e22637ebefc73db07a1
#
_cell.length_a   1.000
_cell.length_b   1.000
_cell.length_c   1.000
_cell.angle_alpha   90.00
_cell.angle_beta   90.00
_cell.angle_gamma   90.00
#
_symmetry.space_group_name_H-M   'P 1'
#
loop_
_entity.id
_entity.type
_entity.pdbx_description
1 polymer ?
#
loop_
_entity_poly.entity_id
_entity_poly.type
_entity_poly.pdbx_seq_one_letter_code
_entity_poly.pdbx_strand_id
1 'polypeptide(L)'
;MGNNNKLSGIVGFIFNTRGLKKRDFGIDFIKSIAALFVLSVHFFLKNGYYNIPMTERNIMIPTAFRWIFFTGVPLFIISTGYLKRKSKFNGLHYVKITPIIVTTILVGVITVLYKILFLGESNPLFIWARSIWACEQPGYGWYVNMYLCLALIMPFLSYAWNAIESPRKKQMTIIV
;
A
#
# COMPACT_ATOMS: atom_id res chain seq x y z
N MET A 1 11.88 -44.07 15.10
CA MET A 1 12.76 -42.85 15.15
C MET A 1 12.71 -42.05 13.85
N GLY A 2 11.53 -41.76 13.27
CA GLY A 2 11.42 -41.18 11.93
C GLY A 2 10.56 -39.88 11.83
N ASN A 3 10.00 -39.36 12.94
CA ASN A 3 8.97 -38.33 12.87
C ASN A 3 9.45 -36.91 13.24
N ASN A 4 10.63 -36.77 13.80
CA ASN A 4 11.15 -35.45 14.24
C ASN A 4 11.76 -34.62 13.11
N ASN A 5 12.15 -35.23 11.98
CA ASN A 5 12.78 -34.53 10.87
C ASN A 5 11.77 -33.75 9.97
N LYS A 6 10.51 -34.20 9.90
CA LYS A 6 9.49 -33.46 9.12
C LYS A 6 8.98 -32.21 9.82
N LEU A 7 8.84 -32.25 11.13
CA LEU A 7 8.42 -31.07 11.92
C LEU A 7 9.50 -29.99 11.93
N SER A 8 10.79 -30.36 12.04
CA SER A 8 11.89 -29.40 11.96
C SER A 8 12.00 -28.72 10.58
N GLY A 9 11.67 -29.44 9.51
CA GLY A 9 11.62 -28.90 8.14
C GLY A 9 10.48 -27.87 7.96
N ILE A 10 9.29 -28.13 8.51
CA ILE A 10 8.13 -27.23 8.43
C ILE A 10 8.36 -25.99 9.30
N VAL A 11 8.87 -26.16 10.52
CA VAL A 11 9.22 -25.06 11.41
C VAL A 11 10.34 -24.20 10.79
N GLY A 12 11.36 -24.81 10.18
CA GLY A 12 12.41 -24.10 9.46
C GLY A 12 11.92 -23.37 8.21
N PHE A 13 10.85 -23.84 7.56
CA PHE A 13 10.22 -23.15 6.45
C PHE A 13 9.40 -21.92 6.92
N ILE A 14 8.68 -22.05 8.03
CA ILE A 14 7.85 -20.98 8.62
C ILE A 14 8.73 -19.91 9.27
N PHE A 15 9.79 -20.31 9.97
CA PHE A 15 10.75 -19.42 10.62
C PHE A 15 12.06 -19.31 9.86
N ASN A 16 12.03 -19.39 8.53
CA ASN A 16 13.22 -19.15 7.73
C ASN A 16 13.68 -17.69 7.95
N THR A 17 14.45 -17.50 9.00
CA THR A 17 15.28 -16.32 9.27
C THR A 17 16.40 -16.26 8.22
N ARG A 18 16.01 -16.17 6.94
CA ARG A 18 16.92 -15.74 5.88
C ARG A 18 17.49 -14.44 6.31
N GLY A 19 18.75 -14.44 6.69
CA GLY A 19 19.57 -13.40 7.27
C GLY A 19 18.83 -12.07 7.41
N LEU A 20 18.54 -11.66 8.63
CA LEU A 20 17.84 -10.41 8.95
C LEU A 20 18.47 -9.31 8.13
N LYS A 21 17.88 -9.01 6.98
CA LYS A 21 18.29 -7.88 6.16
C LYS A 21 18.23 -6.68 7.09
N LYS A 22 19.38 -6.06 7.36
CA LYS A 22 19.51 -4.94 8.28
C LYS A 22 18.39 -3.96 7.98
N ARG A 23 17.39 -3.87 8.87
CA ARG A 23 16.24 -2.99 8.69
C ARG A 23 16.72 -1.56 8.82
N ASP A 24 16.25 -0.73 7.90
CA ASP A 24 16.53 0.70 7.97
C ASP A 24 15.48 1.33 8.89
N PHE A 25 15.94 1.66 10.12
CA PHE A 25 15.08 2.28 11.14
C PHE A 25 14.41 3.56 10.62
N GLY A 26 15.12 4.38 9.85
CA GLY A 26 14.56 5.62 9.30
C GLY A 26 13.35 5.36 8.39
N ILE A 27 13.44 4.35 7.52
CA ILE A 27 12.33 3.98 6.63
C ILE A 27 11.16 3.38 7.41
N ASP A 28 11.43 2.53 8.41
CA ASP A 28 10.37 1.96 9.24
C ASP A 28 9.65 3.06 10.04
N PHE A 29 10.39 4.05 10.56
CA PHE A 29 9.84 5.21 11.26
C PHE A 29 8.96 6.08 10.36
N ILE A 30 9.44 6.43 9.15
CA ILE A 30 8.66 7.19 8.16
C ILE A 30 7.35 6.46 7.81
N LYS A 31 7.39 5.14 7.62
CA LYS A 31 6.19 4.34 7.34
C LYS A 31 5.22 4.32 8.50
N SER A 32 5.70 4.30 9.73
CA SER A 32 4.86 4.36 10.93
C SER A 32 4.13 5.70 11.03
N ILE A 33 4.85 6.81 10.80
CA ILE A 33 4.24 8.15 10.75
C ILE A 33 3.22 8.24 9.61
N ALA A 34 3.57 7.73 8.42
CA ALA A 34 2.68 7.74 7.28
C ALA A 34 1.38 6.94 7.56
N ALA A 35 1.48 5.80 8.26
CA ALA A 35 0.32 5.02 8.68
C ALA A 35 -0.58 5.79 9.65
N LEU A 36 0.01 6.48 10.65
CA LEU A 36 -0.74 7.35 11.58
C LEU A 36 -1.44 8.49 10.82
N PHE A 37 -0.78 9.10 9.86
CA PHE A 37 -1.36 10.17 9.06
C PHE A 37 -2.54 9.68 8.23
N VAL A 38 -2.42 8.53 7.58
CA VAL A 38 -3.53 7.92 6.82
C VAL A 38 -4.71 7.60 7.74
N LEU A 39 -4.45 7.05 8.93
CA LEU A 39 -5.49 6.79 9.93
C LEU A 39 -6.20 8.09 10.35
N SER A 40 -5.43 9.15 10.58
CA SER A 40 -5.96 10.48 10.95
C SER A 40 -6.83 11.08 9.84
N VAL A 41 -6.47 10.95 8.57
CA VAL A 41 -7.32 11.39 7.45
C VAL A 41 -8.65 10.63 7.45
N HIS A 42 -8.64 9.33 7.69
CA HIS A 42 -9.87 8.54 7.76
C HIS A 42 -10.74 8.90 8.96
N PHE A 43 -10.14 9.34 10.08
CA PHE A 43 -10.88 9.89 11.20
C PHE A 43 -11.69 11.12 10.77
N PHE A 44 -11.10 12.08 10.04
CA PHE A 44 -11.83 13.23 9.53
C PHE A 44 -12.98 12.84 8.58
N LEU A 45 -12.77 11.81 7.74
CA LEU A 45 -13.81 11.29 6.84
C LEU A 45 -15.03 10.74 7.58
N LYS A 46 -14.84 10.12 8.75
CA LYS A 46 -15.90 9.44 9.49
C LYS A 46 -16.60 10.32 10.52
N ASN A 47 -15.99 11.44 10.95
CA ASN A 47 -16.51 12.31 12.00
C ASN A 47 -17.29 13.53 11.48
N GLY A 48 -17.83 13.47 10.27
CA GLY A 48 -18.67 14.52 9.73
C GLY A 48 -17.96 15.85 9.44
N TYR A 49 -16.62 15.89 9.48
CA TYR A 49 -15.81 17.08 9.19
C TYR A 49 -16.23 17.77 7.89
N TYR A 50 -16.55 17.00 6.85
CA TYR A 50 -16.93 17.55 5.54
C TYR A 50 -18.33 18.15 5.49
N ASN A 51 -19.14 17.96 6.54
CA ASN A 51 -20.48 18.50 6.65
C ASN A 51 -20.49 19.86 7.37
N ILE A 52 -19.32 20.30 7.91
CA ILE A 52 -19.20 21.57 8.64
C ILE A 52 -18.90 22.68 7.62
N PRO A 53 -19.66 23.79 7.64
CA PRO A 53 -19.39 24.94 6.77
C PRO A 53 -17.99 25.53 7.03
N MET A 54 -17.25 25.83 5.96
CA MET A 54 -15.89 26.38 6.05
C MET A 54 -15.82 27.81 6.63
N THR A 55 -16.96 28.42 6.88
CA THR A 55 -17.07 29.80 7.43
C THR A 55 -16.85 29.86 8.95
N GLU A 56 -16.87 28.72 9.64
CA GLU A 56 -16.68 28.70 11.08
C GLU A 56 -15.21 28.85 11.46
N ARG A 57 -14.93 29.74 12.42
CA ARG A 57 -13.57 29.99 12.92
C ARG A 57 -12.88 28.71 13.45
N ASN A 58 -13.67 27.79 14.01
CA ASN A 58 -13.17 26.56 14.61
C ASN A 58 -12.67 25.53 13.62
N ILE A 59 -12.98 25.65 12.31
CA ILE A 59 -12.59 24.69 11.29
C ILE A 59 -11.16 24.89 10.77
N MET A 60 -10.55 26.05 11.00
CA MET A 60 -9.22 26.36 10.46
C MET A 60 -8.15 25.42 11.00
N ILE A 61 -8.15 25.15 12.31
CA ILE A 61 -7.16 24.24 12.95
C ILE A 61 -7.30 22.81 12.45
N PRO A 62 -8.49 22.17 12.49
CA PRO A 62 -8.69 20.85 11.90
C PRO A 62 -8.29 20.77 10.42
N THR A 63 -8.56 21.83 9.65
CA THR A 63 -8.18 21.88 8.22
C THR A 63 -6.67 21.86 8.05
N ALA A 64 -5.92 22.63 8.84
CA ALA A 64 -4.47 22.63 8.78
C ALA A 64 -3.90 21.23 9.10
N PHE A 65 -4.38 20.57 10.18
CA PHE A 65 -3.99 19.22 10.52
C PHE A 65 -4.33 18.21 9.41
N ARG A 66 -5.51 18.32 8.82
CA ARG A 66 -5.93 17.47 7.72
C ARG A 66 -4.95 17.55 6.53
N TRP A 67 -4.51 18.76 6.15
CA TRP A 67 -3.53 18.93 5.08
C TRP A 67 -2.18 18.28 5.43
N ILE A 68 -1.72 18.40 6.67
CA ILE A 68 -0.52 17.72 7.15
C ILE A 68 -0.70 16.18 7.01
N PHE A 69 -1.83 15.64 7.46
CA PHE A 69 -2.09 14.20 7.43
C PHE A 69 -2.24 13.65 6.00
N PHE A 70 -2.65 14.47 5.03
CA PHE A 70 -2.66 14.08 3.62
C PHE A 70 -1.28 13.71 3.09
N THR A 71 -0.20 14.21 3.70
CA THR A 71 1.18 13.84 3.32
C THR A 71 1.52 12.38 3.61
N GLY A 72 0.68 11.66 4.35
CA GLY A 72 0.88 10.24 4.63
C GLY A 72 0.97 9.37 3.38
N VAL A 73 0.15 9.66 2.35
CA VAL A 73 0.17 8.90 1.09
C VAL A 73 1.46 9.14 0.30
N PRO A 74 1.90 10.38 0.03
CA PRO A 74 3.21 10.66 -0.56
C PRO A 74 4.38 10.02 0.20
N LEU A 75 4.36 10.04 1.53
CA LEU A 75 5.39 9.41 2.34
C LEU A 75 5.48 7.90 2.10
N PHE A 76 4.35 7.19 1.96
CA PHE A 76 4.35 5.78 1.59
C PHE A 76 4.90 5.54 0.18
N ILE A 77 4.53 6.39 -0.79
CA ILE A 77 5.00 6.28 -2.18
C ILE A 77 6.52 6.45 -2.21
N ILE A 78 7.05 7.51 -1.60
CA ILE A 78 8.49 7.82 -1.54
C ILE A 78 9.25 6.68 -0.85
N SER A 79 8.76 6.22 0.30
CA SER A 79 9.35 5.10 1.04
C SER A 79 9.40 3.81 0.20
N THR A 80 8.33 3.54 -0.54
CA THR A 80 8.25 2.37 -1.43
C THR A 80 9.19 2.50 -2.61
N GLY A 81 9.24 3.67 -3.24
CA GLY A 81 10.17 3.98 -4.32
C GLY A 81 11.63 3.82 -3.87
N TYR A 82 11.98 4.36 -2.70
CA TYR A 82 13.31 4.23 -2.12
C TYR A 82 13.70 2.77 -1.88
N LEU A 83 12.83 1.97 -1.30
CA LEU A 83 13.09 0.55 -1.05
C LEU A 83 13.21 -0.26 -2.34
N LYS A 84 12.46 0.11 -3.37
CA LYS A 84 12.45 -0.59 -4.66
C LYS A 84 13.40 0.00 -5.70
N ARG A 85 14.19 1.04 -5.36
CA ARG A 85 15.11 1.72 -6.30
C ARG A 85 16.13 0.82 -6.99
N LYS A 86 16.42 -0.36 -6.41
CA LYS A 86 17.32 -1.37 -6.96
C LYS A 86 16.55 -2.56 -7.57
N SER A 87 15.27 -2.42 -7.82
CA SER A 87 14.48 -3.47 -8.47
C SER A 87 15.02 -3.77 -9.86
N LYS A 88 15.27 -5.05 -10.14
CA LYS A 88 15.67 -5.51 -11.46
C LYS A 88 14.45 -6.08 -12.16
N PHE A 89 14.44 -6.00 -13.49
CA PHE A 89 13.43 -6.62 -14.33
C PHE A 89 13.64 -8.14 -14.30
N ASN A 90 12.97 -8.80 -13.36
CA ASN A 90 13.06 -10.25 -13.17
C ASN A 90 11.69 -10.80 -12.78
N GLY A 91 11.34 -11.99 -13.26
CA GLY A 91 10.11 -12.71 -12.89
C GLY A 91 9.89 -12.79 -11.39
N LEU A 92 10.95 -12.95 -10.59
CA LEU A 92 10.88 -12.96 -9.13
C LEU A 92 10.35 -11.65 -8.52
N HIS A 93 10.46 -10.52 -9.22
CA HIS A 93 9.87 -9.25 -8.77
C HIS A 93 8.35 -9.34 -8.74
N TYR A 94 7.76 -9.91 -9.79
CA TYR A 94 6.31 -10.04 -9.93
C TYR A 94 5.73 -11.09 -8.98
N VAL A 95 6.44 -12.20 -8.75
CA VAL A 95 6.03 -13.20 -7.76
C VAL A 95 5.88 -12.60 -6.36
N LYS A 96 6.69 -11.59 -6.00
CA LYS A 96 6.59 -10.89 -4.71
C LYS A 96 5.35 -9.99 -4.59
N ILE A 97 4.70 -9.65 -5.69
CA ILE A 97 3.47 -8.84 -5.71
C ILE A 97 2.24 -9.74 -5.54
N THR A 98 2.33 -11.01 -5.97
CA THR A 98 1.22 -11.98 -5.90
C THR A 98 0.55 -12.07 -4.52
N PRO A 99 1.28 -12.15 -3.37
CA PRO A 99 0.63 -12.20 -2.06
C PRO A 99 -0.26 -10.99 -1.77
N ILE A 100 0.13 -9.81 -2.25
CA ILE A 100 -0.65 -8.58 -2.06
C ILE A 100 -1.95 -8.66 -2.85
N ILE A 101 -1.88 -9.10 -4.11
CA ILE A 101 -3.05 -9.28 -4.97
C ILE A 101 -4.00 -10.30 -4.34
N VAL A 102 -3.50 -11.46 -3.93
CA VAL A 102 -4.31 -12.53 -3.31
C VAL A 102 -4.96 -12.03 -2.03
N THR A 103 -4.21 -11.35 -1.15
CA THR A 103 -4.77 -10.79 0.09
C THR A 103 -5.86 -9.76 -0.20
N THR A 104 -5.66 -8.90 -1.19
CA THR A 104 -6.64 -7.86 -1.56
C THR A 104 -7.93 -8.49 -2.09
N ILE A 105 -7.82 -9.51 -2.93
CA ILE A 105 -8.99 -10.26 -3.44
C ILE A 105 -9.71 -10.95 -2.28
N LEU A 106 -9.00 -11.63 -1.37
CA LEU A 106 -9.59 -12.29 -0.21
C LEU A 106 -10.34 -11.31 0.68
N VAL A 107 -9.74 -10.17 1.01
CA VAL A 107 -10.41 -9.12 1.80
C VAL A 107 -11.62 -8.58 1.07
N GLY A 108 -11.55 -8.38 -0.25
CA GLY A 108 -12.68 -7.97 -1.07
C GLY A 108 -13.84 -8.96 -1.01
N VAL A 109 -13.57 -10.26 -1.17
CA VAL A 109 -14.56 -11.33 -1.09
C VAL A 109 -15.20 -11.37 0.31
N ILE A 110 -14.40 -11.34 1.38
CA ILE A 110 -14.91 -11.35 2.75
C ILE A 110 -15.81 -10.13 3.00
N THR A 111 -15.42 -8.96 2.52
CA THR A 111 -16.22 -7.73 2.66
C THR A 111 -17.54 -7.83 1.92
N VAL A 112 -17.55 -8.36 0.69
CA VAL A 112 -18.78 -8.59 -0.07
C VAL A 112 -19.69 -9.59 0.62
N LEU A 113 -19.15 -10.71 1.11
CA LEU A 113 -19.93 -11.70 1.87
C LEU A 113 -20.54 -11.08 3.12
N TYR A 114 -19.78 -10.27 3.85
CA TYR A 114 -20.30 -9.55 5.01
C TYR A 114 -21.47 -8.63 4.63
N LYS A 115 -21.36 -7.87 3.55
CA LYS A 115 -22.42 -6.97 3.06
C LYS A 115 -23.69 -7.72 2.67
N ILE A 116 -23.53 -8.84 1.97
CA ILE A 116 -24.69 -9.68 1.59
C ILE A 116 -25.36 -10.29 2.83
N LEU A 117 -24.59 -10.87 3.74
CA LEU A 117 -25.12 -11.65 4.86
C LEU A 117 -25.66 -10.77 6.00
N PHE A 118 -24.99 -9.67 6.30
CA PHE A 118 -25.31 -8.85 7.50
C PHE A 118 -25.98 -7.52 7.16
N LEU A 119 -25.70 -6.94 5.99
CA LEU A 119 -26.31 -5.67 5.58
C LEU A 119 -27.47 -5.86 4.60
N GLY A 120 -27.70 -7.09 4.11
CA GLY A 120 -28.77 -7.39 3.16
C GLY A 120 -28.60 -6.70 1.79
N GLU A 121 -27.38 -6.24 1.47
CA GLU A 121 -27.12 -5.61 0.17
C GLU A 121 -27.26 -6.66 -0.95
N SER A 122 -28.13 -6.40 -1.92
CA SER A 122 -28.32 -7.26 -3.10
C SER A 122 -27.92 -6.50 -4.37
N ASN A 123 -26.72 -6.77 -4.84
CA ASN A 123 -26.27 -6.27 -6.14
C ASN A 123 -26.04 -7.45 -7.09
N PRO A 124 -26.17 -7.25 -8.42
CA PRO A 124 -25.82 -8.26 -9.40
C PRO A 124 -24.39 -8.77 -9.23
N LEU A 125 -24.16 -10.05 -9.45
CA LEU A 125 -22.85 -10.71 -9.29
C LEU A 125 -21.72 -9.98 -10.04
N PHE A 126 -22.04 -9.45 -11.22
CA PHE A 126 -21.10 -8.68 -12.04
C PHE A 126 -20.61 -7.40 -11.32
N ILE A 127 -21.50 -6.71 -10.61
CA ILE A 127 -21.12 -5.49 -9.85
C ILE A 127 -20.19 -5.87 -8.69
N TRP A 128 -20.47 -6.97 -8.00
CA TRP A 128 -19.59 -7.46 -6.94
C TRP A 128 -18.23 -7.89 -7.46
N ALA A 129 -18.20 -8.67 -8.56
CA ALA A 129 -16.95 -9.10 -9.18
C ALA A 129 -16.10 -7.91 -9.63
N ARG A 130 -16.72 -6.91 -10.26
CA ARG A 130 -16.04 -5.67 -10.68
C ARG A 130 -15.50 -4.92 -9.48
N SER A 131 -16.26 -4.76 -8.40
CA SER A 131 -15.84 -3.99 -7.24
C SER A 131 -14.68 -4.68 -6.47
N ILE A 132 -14.64 -6.01 -6.45
CA ILE A 132 -13.51 -6.77 -5.91
C ILE A 132 -12.27 -6.56 -6.79
N TRP A 133 -12.42 -6.70 -8.13
CA TRP A 133 -11.32 -6.54 -9.08
C TRP A 133 -10.74 -5.13 -9.07
N ALA A 134 -11.61 -4.11 -9.00
CA ALA A 134 -11.21 -2.71 -8.93
C ALA A 134 -10.68 -2.30 -7.55
N CYS A 135 -10.61 -3.24 -6.58
CA CYS A 135 -10.23 -2.95 -5.19
C CYS A 135 -11.08 -1.85 -4.54
N GLU A 136 -12.35 -1.73 -4.95
CA GLU A 136 -13.29 -0.76 -4.36
C GLU A 136 -13.78 -1.20 -2.97
N GLN A 137 -13.68 -2.49 -2.67
CA GLN A 137 -13.99 -3.07 -1.38
C GLN A 137 -12.70 -3.25 -0.56
N PRO A 138 -12.63 -2.74 0.64
CA PRO A 138 -13.62 -2.13 1.53
C PRO A 138 -13.82 -0.60 1.40
N GLY A 139 -13.63 0.00 0.25
CA GLY A 139 -13.79 1.45 0.02
C GLY A 139 -12.49 2.26 0.09
N TYR A 140 -11.41 1.67 0.58
CA TYR A 140 -10.08 2.28 0.68
C TYR A 140 -9.04 1.61 -0.23
N GLY A 141 -9.48 0.74 -1.13
CA GLY A 141 -8.62 -0.07 -1.98
C GLY A 141 -7.87 0.71 -3.06
N TRP A 142 -8.24 1.97 -3.34
CA TRP A 142 -7.54 2.84 -4.29
C TRP A 142 -6.03 2.94 -4.01
N TYR A 143 -5.64 2.91 -2.72
CA TYR A 143 -4.23 2.91 -2.34
C TYR A 143 -3.52 1.63 -2.78
N VAL A 144 -4.18 0.47 -2.65
CA VAL A 144 -3.63 -0.82 -3.10
C VAL A 144 -3.44 -0.82 -4.61
N ASN A 145 -4.41 -0.30 -5.37
CA ASN A 145 -4.30 -0.15 -6.83
C ASN A 145 -3.10 0.73 -7.19
N MET A 146 -2.97 1.89 -6.56
CA MET A 146 -1.84 2.78 -6.75
C MET A 146 -0.51 2.09 -6.43
N TYR A 147 -0.44 1.35 -5.30
CA TYR A 147 0.74 0.59 -4.91
C TYR A 147 1.08 -0.50 -5.94
N LEU A 148 0.09 -1.23 -6.44
CA LEU A 148 0.28 -2.26 -7.46
C LEU A 148 0.80 -1.66 -8.78
N CYS A 149 0.20 -0.55 -9.24
CA CYS A 149 0.68 0.17 -10.41
C CYS A 149 2.15 0.62 -10.23
N LEU A 150 2.46 1.24 -9.10
CA LEU A 150 3.84 1.64 -8.78
C LEU A 150 4.78 0.44 -8.75
N ALA A 151 4.38 -0.65 -8.12
CA ALA A 151 5.19 -1.86 -8.03
C ALA A 151 5.46 -2.50 -9.40
N LEU A 152 4.50 -2.45 -10.31
CA LEU A 152 4.65 -2.95 -11.69
C LEU A 152 5.59 -2.08 -12.53
N ILE A 153 5.52 -0.75 -12.36
CA ILE A 153 6.32 0.21 -13.14
C ILE A 153 7.74 0.34 -12.59
N MET A 154 7.98 0.07 -11.30
CA MET A 154 9.28 0.28 -10.64
C MET A 154 10.49 -0.34 -11.35
N PRO A 155 10.44 -1.57 -11.92
CA PRO A 155 11.59 -2.11 -12.65
C PRO A 155 11.96 -1.27 -13.87
N PHE A 156 10.95 -0.75 -14.59
CA PHE A 156 11.16 0.12 -15.76
C PHE A 156 11.76 1.46 -15.35
N LEU A 157 11.23 2.08 -14.29
CA LEU A 157 11.76 3.34 -13.75
C LEU A 157 13.20 3.16 -13.27
N SER A 158 13.47 2.05 -12.58
CA SER A 158 14.82 1.73 -12.11
C SER A 158 15.78 1.51 -13.27
N TYR A 159 15.36 0.84 -14.34
CA TYR A 159 16.14 0.64 -15.54
C TYR A 159 16.43 1.97 -16.26
N ALA A 160 15.38 2.77 -16.51
CA ALA A 160 15.52 4.08 -17.15
C ALA A 160 16.45 5.01 -16.36
N TRP A 161 16.30 5.06 -15.03
CA TRP A 161 17.15 5.85 -14.16
C TRP A 161 18.62 5.43 -14.20
N ASN A 162 18.87 4.13 -14.24
CA ASN A 162 20.24 3.61 -14.29
C ASN A 162 20.88 3.75 -15.67
N ALA A 163 20.08 3.86 -16.75
CA ALA A 163 20.56 4.12 -18.09
C ALA A 163 21.07 5.57 -18.28
N ILE A 164 20.71 6.49 -17.37
CA ILE A 164 21.22 7.86 -17.40
C ILE A 164 22.63 7.88 -16.78
N GLU A 165 23.66 8.00 -17.59
CA GLU A 165 25.05 7.94 -17.13
C GLU A 165 25.48 9.23 -16.42
N SER A 166 24.99 10.39 -16.87
CA SER A 166 25.43 11.69 -16.35
C SER A 166 24.66 12.13 -15.10
N PRO A 167 25.33 12.47 -13.98
CA PRO A 167 24.70 13.02 -12.79
C PRO A 167 23.87 14.30 -13.07
N ARG A 168 24.34 15.17 -13.97
CA ARG A 168 23.63 16.40 -14.37
C ARG A 168 22.32 16.09 -15.08
N LYS A 169 22.30 15.08 -15.99
CA LYS A 169 21.08 14.65 -16.67
C LYS A 169 20.08 14.06 -15.68
N LYS A 170 20.54 13.31 -14.67
CA LYS A 170 19.68 12.79 -13.58
C LYS A 170 19.00 13.92 -12.80
N GLN A 171 19.76 14.98 -12.48
CA GLN A 171 19.20 16.14 -11.81
C GLN A 171 18.15 16.86 -12.66
N MET A 172 18.41 17.05 -13.96
CA MET A 172 17.44 17.65 -14.88
C MET A 172 16.14 16.84 -14.99
N THR A 173 16.23 15.51 -15.02
CA THR A 173 15.05 14.63 -15.09
C THR A 173 14.14 14.73 -13.85
N ILE A 174 14.67 15.19 -12.70
CA ILE A 174 13.87 15.38 -11.48
C ILE A 174 13.18 16.75 -11.49
N ILE A 175 13.73 17.74 -12.18
CA ILE A 175 13.25 19.13 -12.15
C ILE A 175 12.15 19.38 -13.19
N VAL A 176 12.10 18.58 -14.25
CA VAL A 176 11.07 18.63 -15.30
C VAL A 176 9.90 17.72 -14.94
#